data_ebea12862ef707be48ea4b147ca48193
#
_entry.id   ebea12862ef707be48ea4b147ca48193
#
_cell.length_a   1.000
_cell.length_b   1.000
_cell.length_c   1.000
_cell.angle_alpha   90.00
_cell.angle_beta   90.00
_cell.angle_gamma   90.00
#
_symmetry.space_group_name_H-M   'P 1'
#
loop_
_entity.id
_entity.type
_entity.pdbx_description
1 polymer ?
#
loop_
_entity_poly.entity_id
_entity_poly.type
_entity_poly.pdbx_seq_one_letter_code
_entity_poly.pdbx_strand_id
1 'polypeptide(L)'
;MILRLRASIARGQQSLRQLRGDEAGSQIAEFAVALPLIIVFVIGIYDFSQAFGLKQRLGNAAREAARIGASQPTADLSQSDSATVDTIARVVGTSLQGAGINDCGLASGNWTVIKSNLTWTYQANTGCTSALTLTINRGYITTAAIGVPYSSTMTIDNTRVTLSYPYQWRFGNVVTLIAPTANYARGTSQIQATATMQNLN
;
A
#
# COMPACT_ATOMS: atom_id res chain seq x y z
N MET A 1 19.24 -67.84 -34.95
CA MET A 1 19.73 -66.59 -34.37
C MET A 1 18.80 -65.40 -34.65
N ILE A 2 18.06 -65.36 -35.73
CA ILE A 2 17.16 -64.23 -36.17
C ILE A 2 15.86 -64.17 -35.34
N LEU A 3 15.29 -65.28 -34.84
CA LEU A 3 14.05 -65.31 -34.04
C LEU A 3 14.20 -64.62 -32.66
N ARG A 4 15.36 -64.67 -32.01
CA ARG A 4 15.56 -64.05 -30.68
C ARG A 4 15.65 -62.49 -30.75
N LEU A 5 16.15 -61.95 -31.86
CA LEU A 5 16.20 -60.49 -32.06
C LEU A 5 14.80 -59.89 -32.21
N ARG A 6 13.89 -60.55 -32.95
CA ARG A 6 12.51 -60.04 -33.13
C ARG A 6 11.69 -60.01 -31.83
N ALA A 7 11.89 -60.95 -30.91
CA ALA A 7 11.22 -61.00 -29.63
C ALA A 7 11.70 -59.87 -28.68
N SER A 8 12.95 -59.46 -28.79
CA SER A 8 13.52 -58.35 -27.97
C SER A 8 13.00 -56.96 -28.40
N ILE A 9 12.86 -56.76 -29.72
CA ILE A 9 12.33 -55.50 -30.25
C ILE A 9 10.85 -55.35 -29.97
N ALA A 10 10.06 -56.43 -30.03
CA ALA A 10 8.65 -56.41 -29.71
C ALA A 10 8.35 -56.06 -28.21
N ARG A 11 9.19 -56.54 -27.28
CA ARG A 11 9.10 -56.20 -25.85
C ARG A 11 9.45 -54.75 -25.57
N GLY A 12 10.45 -54.18 -26.29
CA GLY A 12 10.80 -52.78 -26.17
C GLY A 12 9.70 -51.85 -26.67
N GLN A 13 9.00 -52.22 -27.72
CA GLN A 13 7.86 -51.43 -28.23
C GLN A 13 6.60 -51.51 -27.36
N GLN A 14 6.37 -52.62 -26.67
CA GLN A 14 5.26 -52.74 -25.69
C GLN A 14 5.51 -51.90 -24.44
N SER A 15 6.75 -51.84 -23.96
CA SER A 15 7.16 -51.02 -22.82
C SER A 15 7.00 -49.51 -23.11
N LEU A 16 7.33 -49.06 -24.32
CA LEU A 16 7.13 -47.66 -24.74
C LEU A 16 5.66 -47.30 -24.97
N ARG A 17 4.79 -48.28 -25.31
CA ARG A 17 3.34 -48.04 -25.42
C ARG A 17 2.66 -47.97 -24.06
N GLN A 18 3.14 -48.71 -23.07
CA GLN A 18 2.63 -48.61 -21.69
C GLN A 18 2.95 -47.24 -21.04
N LEU A 19 4.13 -46.67 -21.34
CA LEU A 19 4.46 -45.32 -20.87
C LEU A 19 3.62 -44.20 -21.51
N ARG A 20 2.98 -44.49 -22.67
CA ARG A 20 2.10 -43.52 -23.35
C ARG A 20 0.63 -43.56 -22.84
N GLY A 21 0.27 -44.58 -22.12
CA GLY A 21 -1.08 -44.80 -21.58
C GLY A 21 -1.23 -44.46 -20.09
N ASP A 22 -0.20 -43.89 -19.47
CA ASP A 22 -0.23 -43.58 -18.05
C ASP A 22 -0.90 -42.20 -17.83
N GLU A 23 -2.23 -42.21 -17.62
CA GLU A 23 -3.03 -41.02 -17.33
C GLU A 23 -2.48 -40.22 -16.13
N ALA A 24 -1.85 -40.93 -15.18
CA ALA A 24 -1.16 -40.31 -14.04
C ALA A 24 0.00 -39.40 -14.50
N GLY A 25 0.75 -39.78 -15.52
CA GLY A 25 1.83 -38.95 -16.09
C GLY A 25 1.31 -37.68 -16.78
N SER A 26 0.15 -37.78 -17.45
CA SER A 26 -0.49 -36.61 -18.08
C SER A 26 -0.95 -35.59 -17.03
N GLN A 27 -1.58 -36.05 -15.94
CA GLN A 27 -2.07 -35.20 -14.86
C GLN A 27 -0.91 -34.45 -14.13
N ILE A 28 0.21 -35.13 -13.93
CA ILE A 28 1.42 -34.49 -13.35
C ILE A 28 1.97 -33.42 -14.28
N ALA A 29 1.99 -33.67 -15.58
CA ALA A 29 2.46 -32.68 -16.56
C ALA A 29 1.54 -31.44 -16.62
N GLU A 30 0.23 -31.63 -16.60
CA GLU A 30 -0.76 -30.53 -16.55
C GLU A 30 -0.60 -29.70 -15.26
N PHE A 31 -0.45 -30.37 -14.11
CA PHE A 31 -0.22 -29.69 -12.84
C PHE A 31 1.10 -28.92 -12.84
N ALA A 32 2.17 -29.48 -13.41
CA ALA A 32 3.46 -28.81 -13.50
C ALA A 32 3.42 -27.52 -14.33
N VAL A 33 2.55 -27.45 -15.34
CA VAL A 33 2.32 -26.22 -16.14
C VAL A 33 1.41 -25.23 -15.40
N ALA A 34 0.39 -25.72 -14.69
CA ALA A 34 -0.53 -24.88 -13.94
C ALA A 34 0.09 -24.29 -12.66
N LEU A 35 1.02 -25.02 -12.01
CA LEU A 35 1.62 -24.66 -10.74
C LEU A 35 2.26 -23.26 -10.73
N PRO A 36 3.09 -22.85 -11.71
CA PRO A 36 3.66 -21.51 -11.73
C PRO A 36 2.59 -20.41 -11.77
N LEU A 37 1.52 -20.63 -12.52
CA LEU A 37 0.41 -19.69 -12.61
C LEU A 37 -0.32 -19.54 -11.26
N ILE A 38 -0.59 -20.66 -10.57
CA ILE A 38 -1.21 -20.67 -9.25
C ILE A 38 -0.33 -19.91 -8.23
N ILE A 39 0.98 -20.13 -8.25
CA ILE A 39 1.92 -19.45 -7.35
C ILE A 39 1.86 -17.92 -7.57
N VAL A 40 1.82 -17.45 -8.81
CA VAL A 40 1.70 -16.03 -9.14
C VAL A 40 0.42 -15.45 -8.55
N PHE A 41 -0.73 -16.14 -8.68
CA PHE A 41 -1.99 -15.68 -8.10
C PHE A 41 -1.94 -15.62 -6.57
N VAL A 42 -1.40 -16.64 -5.92
CA VAL A 42 -1.29 -16.67 -4.45
C VAL A 42 -0.44 -15.52 -3.93
N ILE A 43 0.70 -15.24 -4.56
CA ILE A 43 1.57 -14.11 -4.18
C ILE A 43 0.86 -12.78 -4.44
N GLY A 44 0.13 -12.64 -5.56
CA GLY A 44 -0.66 -11.45 -5.85
C GLY A 44 -1.73 -11.18 -4.78
N ILE A 45 -2.51 -12.20 -4.40
CA ILE A 45 -3.53 -12.09 -3.34
C ILE A 45 -2.89 -11.69 -2.00
N TYR A 46 -1.75 -12.29 -1.66
CA TYR A 46 -1.02 -11.96 -0.44
C TYR A 46 -0.57 -10.48 -0.43
N ASP A 47 0.00 -10.01 -1.53
CA ASP A 47 0.51 -8.63 -1.64
C ASP A 47 -0.63 -7.60 -1.55
N PHE A 48 -1.75 -7.86 -2.23
CA PHE A 48 -2.95 -7.03 -2.10
C PHE A 48 -3.49 -7.00 -0.67
N SER A 49 -3.51 -8.15 0.01
CA SER A 49 -3.95 -8.22 1.41
C SER A 49 -3.08 -7.34 2.32
N GLN A 50 -1.75 -7.36 2.13
CA GLN A 50 -0.83 -6.50 2.88
C GLN A 50 -1.06 -5.01 2.57
N ALA A 51 -1.27 -4.64 1.31
CA ALA A 51 -1.55 -3.26 0.89
C ALA A 51 -2.87 -2.74 1.49
N PHE A 52 -3.92 -3.57 1.52
CA PHE A 52 -5.19 -3.22 2.15
C PHE A 52 -5.05 -3.05 3.68
N GLY A 53 -4.35 -3.95 4.35
CA GLY A 53 -4.05 -3.86 5.77
C GLY A 53 -3.27 -2.59 6.11
N LEU A 54 -2.27 -2.25 5.29
CA LEU A 54 -1.53 -0.99 5.42
C LEU A 54 -2.46 0.22 5.25
N LYS A 55 -3.30 0.25 4.20
CA LYS A 55 -4.24 1.36 3.97
C LYS A 55 -5.18 1.59 5.15
N GLN A 56 -5.67 0.54 5.79
CA GLN A 56 -6.52 0.66 6.97
C GLN A 56 -5.77 1.28 8.16
N ARG A 57 -4.53 0.85 8.41
CA ARG A 57 -3.69 1.41 9.48
C ARG A 57 -3.36 2.88 9.23
N LEU A 58 -3.01 3.24 7.99
CA LEU A 58 -2.80 4.64 7.58
C LEU A 58 -4.08 5.47 7.78
N GLY A 59 -5.25 4.91 7.44
CA GLY A 59 -6.53 5.56 7.65
C GLY A 59 -6.85 5.81 9.13
N ASN A 60 -6.47 4.90 10.01
CA ASN A 60 -6.62 5.07 11.46
C ASN A 60 -5.68 6.18 11.98
N ALA A 61 -4.40 6.16 11.57
CA ALA A 61 -3.43 7.20 11.93
C ALA A 61 -3.88 8.59 11.43
N ALA A 62 -4.37 8.69 10.20
CA ALA A 62 -4.87 9.95 9.65
C ALA A 62 -6.11 10.47 10.40
N ARG A 63 -7.03 9.59 10.81
CA ARG A 63 -8.21 9.98 11.60
C ARG A 63 -7.84 10.47 13.00
N GLU A 64 -6.93 9.79 13.67
CA GLU A 64 -6.44 10.20 14.98
C GLU A 64 -5.73 11.56 14.90
N ALA A 65 -4.87 11.74 13.89
CA ALA A 65 -4.19 13.00 13.64
C ALA A 65 -5.18 14.14 13.31
N ALA A 66 -6.21 13.90 12.50
CA ALA A 66 -7.23 14.90 12.18
C ALA A 66 -8.04 15.28 13.43
N ARG A 67 -8.36 14.30 14.29
CA ARG A 67 -9.07 14.53 15.56
C ARG A 67 -8.25 15.40 16.50
N ILE A 68 -6.98 15.09 16.69
CA ILE A 68 -6.07 15.89 17.51
C ILE A 68 -5.91 17.29 16.88
N GLY A 69 -5.67 17.35 15.56
CA GLY A 69 -5.55 18.62 14.84
C GLY A 69 -6.77 19.53 15.02
N ALA A 70 -7.98 18.97 14.95
CA ALA A 70 -9.22 19.74 15.10
C ALA A 70 -9.39 20.35 16.51
N SER A 71 -8.77 19.78 17.54
CA SER A 71 -8.82 20.25 18.92
C SER A 71 -7.63 21.14 19.34
N GLN A 72 -6.59 21.26 18.49
CA GLN A 72 -5.42 22.07 18.81
C GLN A 72 -5.67 23.58 18.65
N PRO A 73 -5.02 24.43 19.45
CA PRO A 73 -5.08 25.89 19.31
C PRO A 73 -4.67 26.35 17.91
N THR A 74 -5.14 27.54 17.53
CA THR A 74 -4.88 28.15 16.22
C THR A 74 -3.88 29.32 16.30
N ALA A 75 -3.39 29.67 17.49
CA ALA A 75 -2.58 30.86 17.73
C ALA A 75 -1.22 30.84 17.02
N ASP A 76 -0.63 29.67 16.77
CA ASP A 76 0.67 29.50 16.12
C ASP A 76 0.62 29.17 14.62
N LEU A 77 -0.59 29.13 14.03
CA LEU A 77 -0.77 28.78 12.61
C LEU A 77 -0.17 29.80 11.63
N SER A 78 0.14 30.99 12.08
CA SER A 78 0.88 32.01 11.29
C SER A 78 2.34 31.66 11.10
N GLN A 79 2.93 30.88 12.02
CA GLN A 79 4.36 30.55 12.04
C GLN A 79 4.66 29.46 10.98
N SER A 80 5.90 29.47 10.44
CA SER A 80 6.39 28.40 9.56
C SER A 80 6.54 27.09 10.32
N ASP A 81 7.10 27.16 11.53
CA ASP A 81 7.31 26.06 12.46
C ASP A 81 6.23 26.13 13.56
N SER A 82 5.07 25.61 13.26
CA SER A 82 3.96 25.54 14.19
C SER A 82 4.13 24.34 15.11
N ALA A 83 4.38 24.58 16.40
CA ALA A 83 4.57 23.50 17.39
C ALA A 83 3.33 22.62 17.52
N THR A 84 2.13 23.19 17.33
CA THR A 84 0.87 22.42 17.35
C THR A 84 0.77 21.49 16.14
N VAL A 85 1.19 21.91 14.96
CA VAL A 85 1.17 21.08 13.75
C VAL A 85 2.28 20.02 13.79
N ASP A 86 3.47 20.34 14.30
CA ASP A 86 4.55 19.39 14.53
C ASP A 86 4.14 18.26 15.48
N THR A 87 3.37 18.60 16.50
CA THR A 87 2.81 17.61 17.44
C THR A 87 1.89 16.62 16.71
N ILE A 88 1.06 17.10 15.77
CA ILE A 88 0.20 16.23 14.96
C ILE A 88 1.07 15.28 14.12
N ALA A 89 2.16 15.77 13.51
CA ALA A 89 3.06 14.95 12.72
C ALA A 89 3.73 13.85 13.58
N ARG A 90 4.16 14.17 14.81
CA ARG A 90 4.70 13.17 15.76
C ARG A 90 3.68 12.13 16.18
N VAL A 91 2.42 12.53 16.39
CA VAL A 91 1.33 11.59 16.71
C VAL A 91 1.10 10.61 15.56
N VAL A 92 1.14 11.06 14.31
CA VAL A 92 1.09 10.15 13.16
C VAL A 92 2.26 9.16 13.20
N GLY A 93 3.49 9.64 13.43
CA GLY A 93 4.66 8.80 13.52
C GLY A 93 4.55 7.73 14.62
N THR A 94 4.16 8.13 15.84
CA THR A 94 3.97 7.18 16.96
C THR A 94 2.83 6.20 16.71
N SER A 95 1.74 6.64 16.06
CA SER A 95 0.63 5.76 15.65
C SER A 95 1.08 4.71 14.62
N LEU A 96 1.93 5.09 13.64
CA LEU A 96 2.51 4.16 12.68
C LEU A 96 3.42 3.13 13.37
N GLN A 97 4.30 3.58 14.26
CA GLN A 97 5.18 2.69 15.05
C GLN A 97 4.36 1.70 15.90
N GLY A 98 3.31 2.18 16.57
CA GLY A 98 2.40 1.34 17.34
C GLY A 98 1.66 0.30 16.49
N ALA A 99 1.44 0.60 15.20
CA ALA A 99 0.88 -0.34 14.23
C ALA A 99 1.93 -1.27 13.59
N GLY A 100 3.22 -1.18 14.01
CA GLY A 100 4.31 -1.97 13.44
C GLY A 100 4.72 -1.52 12.02
N ILE A 101 4.49 -0.25 11.67
CA ILE A 101 4.86 0.35 10.39
C ILE A 101 6.05 1.28 10.62
N ASN A 102 7.06 1.22 9.73
CA ASN A 102 8.17 2.18 9.77
C ASN A 102 7.62 3.59 9.49
N ASP A 103 7.80 4.50 10.44
CA ASP A 103 7.35 5.90 10.36
C ASP A 103 8.29 6.81 9.54
N CYS A 104 9.34 6.27 8.95
CA CYS A 104 10.36 6.98 8.18
C CYS A 104 11.04 8.15 8.95
N GLY A 105 11.01 8.09 10.29
CA GLY A 105 11.56 9.14 11.16
C GLY A 105 10.56 10.24 11.53
N LEU A 106 9.28 10.06 11.25
CA LEU A 106 8.26 11.06 11.53
C LEU A 106 8.07 11.30 13.05
N ALA A 107 8.10 10.24 13.87
CA ALA A 107 7.99 10.37 15.33
C ALA A 107 9.19 11.12 15.95
N SER A 108 10.39 10.92 15.42
CA SER A 108 11.62 11.54 15.93
C SER A 108 11.85 12.97 15.45
N GLY A 109 11.04 13.46 14.50
CA GLY A 109 11.20 14.83 13.97
C GLY A 109 12.22 14.92 12.84
N ASN A 110 12.62 13.80 12.25
CA ASN A 110 13.55 13.77 11.11
C ASN A 110 12.77 13.97 9.81
N TRP A 111 12.35 15.19 9.55
CA TRP A 111 11.60 15.58 8.35
C TRP A 111 12.05 16.91 7.78
N THR A 112 11.67 17.16 6.55
CA THR A 112 11.61 18.50 5.98
C THR A 112 10.16 18.95 5.95
N VAL A 113 9.89 20.22 6.28
CA VAL A 113 8.55 20.79 6.26
C VAL A 113 8.47 21.94 5.28
N ILE A 114 7.39 21.95 4.48
CA ILE A 114 7.06 23.05 3.57
C ILE A 114 5.68 23.56 3.96
N LYS A 115 5.59 24.86 4.26
CA LYS A 115 4.34 25.54 4.57
C LYS A 115 3.83 26.33 3.36
N SER A 116 2.55 26.18 3.06
CA SER A 116 1.84 27.03 2.08
C SER A 116 0.47 27.37 2.67
N ASN A 117 0.26 28.62 3.03
CA ASN A 117 -0.92 29.08 3.77
C ASN A 117 -1.12 28.28 5.08
N LEU A 118 -2.31 27.68 5.26
CA LEU A 118 -2.64 26.80 6.41
C LEU A 118 -2.41 25.31 6.11
N THR A 119 -1.48 25.01 5.20
CA THR A 119 -1.11 23.65 4.81
C THR A 119 0.38 23.43 5.08
N TRP A 120 0.69 22.40 5.85
CA TRP A 120 2.05 21.92 6.12
C TRP A 120 2.25 20.56 5.47
N THR A 121 3.34 20.43 4.73
CA THR A 121 3.73 19.17 4.10
C THR A 121 5.05 18.70 4.68
N TYR A 122 5.01 17.60 5.41
CA TYR A 122 6.15 16.92 6.00
C TYR A 122 6.63 15.83 5.07
N GLN A 123 7.93 15.76 4.85
CA GLN A 123 8.59 14.69 4.11
C GLN A 123 9.62 14.02 5.01
N ALA A 124 9.40 12.75 5.34
CA ALA A 124 10.27 11.95 6.18
C ALA A 124 10.80 10.75 5.37
N ASN A 125 12.11 10.50 5.44
CA ASN A 125 12.75 9.47 4.59
C ASN A 125 13.74 8.59 5.38
N THR A 126 13.80 8.69 6.70
CA THR A 126 14.75 7.93 7.52
C THR A 126 14.37 6.45 7.56
N GLY A 127 15.21 5.59 6.97
CA GLY A 127 14.98 4.14 6.93
C GLY A 127 13.87 3.67 5.99
N CYS A 128 13.44 4.53 5.04
CA CYS A 128 12.48 4.19 4.00
C CYS A 128 13.12 4.29 2.62
N THR A 129 12.61 3.52 1.65
CA THR A 129 13.11 3.52 0.25
C THR A 129 12.67 4.74 -0.55
N SER A 130 11.61 5.41 -0.10
CA SER A 130 11.09 6.65 -0.65
C SER A 130 10.43 7.45 0.47
N ALA A 131 10.25 8.74 0.28
CA ALA A 131 9.70 9.60 1.32
C ALA A 131 8.24 9.28 1.64
N LEU A 132 7.96 9.18 2.95
CA LEU A 132 6.61 9.31 3.50
C LEU A 132 6.24 10.79 3.43
N THR A 133 5.06 11.09 2.89
CA THR A 133 4.54 12.46 2.82
C THR A 133 3.31 12.58 3.69
N LEU A 134 3.33 13.51 4.64
CA LEU A 134 2.21 13.88 5.48
C LEU A 134 1.81 15.32 5.20
N THR A 135 0.58 15.53 4.75
CA THR A 135 0.03 16.87 4.51
C THR A 135 -1.07 17.15 5.53
N ILE A 136 -0.91 18.24 6.28
CA ILE A 136 -1.86 18.72 7.29
C ILE A 136 -2.38 20.07 6.84
N ASN A 137 -3.66 20.16 6.54
CA ASN A 137 -4.35 21.39 6.17
C ASN A 137 -5.34 21.77 7.31
N ARG A 138 -5.03 22.85 8.02
CA ARG A 138 -5.82 23.39 9.14
C ARG A 138 -6.89 24.40 8.73
N GLY A 139 -6.91 24.79 7.44
CA GLY A 139 -7.89 25.70 6.87
C GLY A 139 -8.69 25.07 5.75
N TYR A 140 -9.01 23.77 5.85
CA TYR A 140 -9.82 23.11 4.84
C TYR A 140 -11.31 23.43 5.03
N ILE A 141 -11.89 24.10 4.03
CA ILE A 141 -13.27 24.57 4.07
C ILE A 141 -14.18 23.56 3.36
N THR A 142 -15.26 23.17 4.03
CA THR A 142 -16.39 22.47 3.42
C THR A 142 -17.64 23.34 3.49
N THR A 143 -18.44 23.33 2.43
CA THR A 143 -19.71 24.03 2.37
C THR A 143 -20.86 23.02 2.46
N ALA A 144 -21.79 23.24 3.36
CA ALA A 144 -23.02 22.47 3.47
C ALA A 144 -24.22 23.36 3.14
N ALA A 145 -25.11 22.86 2.28
CA ALA A 145 -26.39 23.54 2.03
C ALA A 145 -27.34 23.27 3.19
N ILE A 146 -27.90 24.29 3.78
CA ILE A 146 -28.89 24.17 4.86
C ILE A 146 -30.28 24.46 4.31
N GLY A 147 -31.11 23.42 4.32
CA GLY A 147 -32.55 23.43 4.29
C GLY A 147 -33.29 24.08 3.13
N VAL A 148 -34.46 23.55 2.83
CA VAL A 148 -35.50 24.13 1.97
C VAL A 148 -36.50 24.84 2.90
N PRO A 149 -36.87 26.09 2.63
CA PRO A 149 -36.79 26.89 1.40
C PRO A 149 -35.62 27.89 1.32
N TYR A 150 -34.74 27.96 2.29
CA TYR A 150 -33.67 28.96 2.35
C TYR A 150 -32.36 28.35 1.81
N SER A 151 -31.91 28.79 0.61
CA SER A 151 -30.63 28.40 0.04
C SER A 151 -29.46 29.15 0.70
N SER A 152 -29.25 28.91 2.00
CA SER A 152 -28.07 29.39 2.69
C SER A 152 -26.99 28.29 2.71
N THR A 153 -25.77 28.67 2.38
CA THR A 153 -24.58 27.80 2.51
C THR A 153 -23.87 28.12 3.81
N MET A 154 -23.66 27.09 4.64
CA MET A 154 -22.82 27.18 5.80
C MET A 154 -21.41 26.74 5.46
N THR A 155 -20.42 27.55 5.81
CA THR A 155 -19.00 27.21 5.73
C THR A 155 -18.56 26.57 7.02
N ILE A 156 -17.88 25.42 6.91
CA ILE A 156 -17.36 24.66 8.04
C ILE A 156 -15.86 24.57 7.89
N ASP A 157 -15.12 25.07 8.86
CA ASP A 157 -13.68 24.95 8.92
C ASP A 157 -13.28 23.57 9.45
N ASN A 158 -12.38 22.92 8.74
CA ASN A 158 -11.95 21.57 9.02
C ASN A 158 -10.43 21.45 9.04
N THR A 159 -9.94 20.47 9.78
CA THR A 159 -8.59 19.95 9.64
C THR A 159 -8.60 18.72 8.75
N ARG A 160 -7.87 18.78 7.65
CA ARG A 160 -7.66 17.63 6.75
C ARG A 160 -6.24 17.12 6.88
N VAL A 161 -6.11 15.83 7.14
CA VAL A 161 -4.81 15.13 7.19
C VAL A 161 -4.77 14.12 6.06
N THR A 162 -3.73 14.21 5.24
CA THR A 162 -3.46 13.26 4.14
C THR A 162 -2.10 12.63 4.36
N LEU A 163 -2.07 11.31 4.46
CA LEU A 163 -0.87 10.52 4.66
C LEU A 163 -0.61 9.68 3.40
N SER A 164 0.56 9.83 2.80
CA SER A 164 1.01 9.08 1.63
C SER A 164 2.26 8.28 2.00
N TYR A 165 2.13 6.96 1.96
CA TYR A 165 3.14 6.01 2.40
C TYR A 165 3.75 5.24 1.23
N PRO A 166 5.09 5.12 1.13
CA PRO A 166 5.75 4.36 0.08
C PRO A 166 5.60 2.85 0.30
N TYR A 167 4.86 2.18 -0.57
CA TYR A 167 4.67 0.74 -0.55
C TYR A 167 5.43 0.05 -1.68
N GLN A 168 6.17 -1.01 -1.34
CA GLN A 168 6.88 -1.83 -2.32
C GLN A 168 6.12 -3.13 -2.58
N TRP A 169 5.69 -3.30 -3.82
CA TRP A 169 5.04 -4.52 -4.27
C TRP A 169 6.06 -5.66 -4.41
N ARG A 170 5.82 -6.77 -3.73
CA ARG A 170 6.64 -7.98 -3.84
C ARG A 170 6.32 -8.77 -5.10
N PHE A 171 5.08 -8.69 -5.55
CA PHE A 171 4.58 -9.33 -6.77
C PHE A 171 5.43 -8.97 -8.01
N GLY A 172 5.90 -7.74 -8.13
CA GLY A 172 6.76 -7.31 -9.24
C GLY A 172 8.04 -8.14 -9.40
N ASN A 173 8.64 -8.59 -8.30
CA ASN A 173 9.84 -9.43 -8.33
C ASN A 173 9.56 -10.83 -8.86
N VAL A 174 8.37 -11.38 -8.61
CA VAL A 174 7.95 -12.72 -9.07
C VAL A 174 7.59 -12.69 -10.55
N VAL A 175 6.90 -11.64 -10.99
CA VAL A 175 6.57 -11.45 -12.41
C VAL A 175 7.84 -11.35 -13.26
N THR A 176 8.88 -10.66 -12.79
CA THR A 176 10.16 -10.57 -13.53
C THR A 176 10.92 -11.89 -13.63
N LEU A 177 10.66 -12.84 -12.73
CA LEU A 177 11.23 -14.19 -12.81
C LEU A 177 10.61 -15.00 -13.96
N ILE A 178 9.30 -14.82 -14.20
CA ILE A 178 8.52 -15.55 -15.20
C ILE A 178 8.54 -14.82 -16.55
N ALA A 179 8.51 -13.49 -16.54
CA ALA A 179 8.51 -12.63 -17.71
C ALA A 179 9.52 -11.47 -17.53
N PRO A 180 10.82 -11.73 -17.74
CA PRO A 180 11.90 -10.76 -17.47
C PRO A 180 11.83 -9.49 -18.32
N THR A 181 11.11 -9.53 -19.44
CA THR A 181 10.87 -8.37 -20.32
C THR A 181 9.66 -7.53 -19.91
N ALA A 182 8.84 -8.02 -18.99
CA ALA A 182 7.66 -7.30 -18.51
C ALA A 182 8.09 -6.21 -17.53
N ASN A 183 7.90 -4.96 -17.92
CA ASN A 183 8.23 -3.77 -17.12
C ASN A 183 7.14 -3.51 -16.04
N TYR A 184 6.75 -4.56 -15.27
CA TYR A 184 5.76 -4.41 -14.21
C TYR A 184 6.42 -3.88 -12.93
N ALA A 185 5.95 -2.72 -12.54
CA ALA A 185 6.00 -2.10 -11.21
C ALA A 185 7.18 -2.51 -10.29
N ARG A 186 8.42 -2.34 -10.76
CA ARG A 186 9.60 -2.28 -9.87
C ARG A 186 9.59 -0.99 -9.04
N GLY A 187 8.53 -0.18 -9.17
CA GLY A 187 8.38 1.11 -8.53
C GLY A 187 7.73 1.03 -7.16
N THR A 188 8.09 1.97 -6.31
CA THR A 188 7.37 2.26 -5.07
C THR A 188 6.03 2.90 -5.44
N SER A 189 4.92 2.29 -5.02
CA SER A 189 3.58 2.88 -5.14
C SER A 189 3.26 3.65 -3.87
N GLN A 190 2.56 4.79 -4.01
CA GLN A 190 2.10 5.55 -2.85
C GLN A 190 0.71 5.07 -2.44
N ILE A 191 0.59 4.54 -1.21
CA ILE A 191 -0.71 4.24 -0.61
C ILE A 191 -1.14 5.45 0.20
N GLN A 192 -2.27 6.04 -0.20
CA GLN A 192 -2.79 7.27 0.41
C GLN A 192 -3.99 7.00 1.30
N ALA A 193 -4.02 7.68 2.44
CA ALA A 193 -5.17 7.76 3.34
C ALA A 193 -5.42 9.23 3.70
N THR A 194 -6.70 9.63 3.73
CA THR A 194 -7.12 10.99 4.06
C THR A 194 -8.21 10.95 5.11
N ALA A 195 -8.13 11.84 6.08
CA ALA A 195 -9.17 12.07 7.07
C ALA A 195 -9.45 13.57 7.20
N THR A 196 -10.69 13.91 7.51
CA THR A 196 -11.12 15.30 7.70
C THR A 196 -11.98 15.36 8.97
N MET A 197 -11.71 16.31 9.84
CA MET A 197 -12.47 16.57 11.07
C MET A 197 -12.78 18.05 11.18
N GLN A 198 -13.99 18.36 11.66
CA GLN A 198 -14.42 19.73 11.90
C GLN A 198 -13.62 20.33 13.06
N ASN A 199 -13.16 21.57 12.91
CA ASN A 199 -12.49 22.29 13.99
C ASN A 199 -13.49 22.65 15.09
N LEU A 200 -13.05 22.47 16.34
CA LEU A 200 -13.89 22.68 17.53
C LEU A 200 -13.72 24.08 18.13
N ASN A 201 -13.13 25.03 17.42
CA ASN A 201 -12.85 26.40 17.89
C ASN A 201 -14.01 27.33 17.59
#